data_8fdb634e651a31dd431f07425bbf99f3
#
_entry.id   8fdb634e651a31dd431f07425bbf99f3
#
_cell.length_a   1.000
_cell.length_b   1.000
_cell.length_c   1.000
_cell.angle_alpha   90.00
_cell.angle_beta   90.00
_cell.angle_gamma   90.00
#
_symmetry.space_group_name_H-M   'P 1'
#
loop_
_entity.id
_entity.type
_entity.pdbx_description
1 polymer ?
#
loop_
_entity_poly.entity_id
_entity_poly.type
_entity_poly.pdbx_seq_one_letter_code
_entity_poly.pdbx_strand_id
1 'polypeptide(L)'
;MTKTPGHVIETLRIADAGAGVRHVFVRDLEVTCVIGVHAHEKRGPQRVRINVDLGVLEGTAAHDDRLENVVCYEDIVTRIRAIVADGHINLVETLAERIADICLQHPLAHSARVRVEKLDVFEDAYSAGVEIERFAVSRPRPRG
;
A
#
# COMPACT_ATOMS: atom_id res chain seq x y z
N MET A 1 -30.66 -15.92 -8.74
CA MET A 1 -30.65 -15.01 -7.60
C MET A 1 -29.60 -13.95 -7.77
N THR A 2 -29.99 -12.75 -7.71
CA THR A 2 -29.07 -11.63 -7.90
C THR A 2 -28.54 -11.15 -6.57
N LYS A 3 -27.25 -11.20 -6.41
CA LYS A 3 -26.60 -10.52 -5.31
C LYS A 3 -26.74 -9.03 -5.51
N THR A 4 -26.88 -8.30 -4.44
CA THR A 4 -26.87 -6.86 -4.48
C THR A 4 -25.44 -6.38 -4.73
N PRO A 5 -25.09 -5.95 -5.97
CA PRO A 5 -23.68 -5.70 -6.31
C PRO A 5 -23.06 -4.55 -5.53
N GLY A 6 -23.87 -3.61 -5.04
CA GLY A 6 -23.37 -2.47 -4.28
C GLY A 6 -22.67 -2.78 -2.98
N HIS A 7 -22.91 -3.96 -2.43
CA HIS A 7 -22.31 -4.42 -1.18
C HIS A 7 -20.79 -4.47 -1.20
N VAL A 8 -20.22 -4.95 -2.29
CA VAL A 8 -18.77 -5.15 -2.40
C VAL A 8 -18.06 -3.86 -2.76
N ILE A 9 -18.70 -3.01 -3.54
CA ILE A 9 -18.08 -1.78 -4.06
C ILE A 9 -17.91 -0.74 -2.97
N GLU A 10 -18.88 -0.61 -2.06
CA GLU A 10 -18.89 0.40 -1.02
C GLU A 10 -17.74 0.24 -0.03
N THR A 11 -17.31 -0.99 0.24
CA THR A 11 -16.25 -1.27 1.21
C THR A 11 -14.87 -0.80 0.77
N LEU A 12 -14.67 -0.49 -0.51
CA LEU A 12 -13.39 -0.08 -1.08
C LEU A 12 -13.27 1.42 -1.30
N ARG A 13 -14.28 2.18 -0.90
CA ARG A 13 -14.29 3.61 -1.13
C ARG A 13 -13.36 4.33 -0.17
N ILE A 14 -12.34 5.01 -0.71
CA ILE A 14 -11.37 5.80 0.06
C ILE A 14 -11.56 7.28 -0.20
N ALA A 15 -11.79 7.67 -1.46
CA ALA A 15 -12.03 9.06 -1.80
C ALA A 15 -13.33 9.54 -1.15
N ASP A 16 -13.25 10.68 -0.48
CA ASP A 16 -14.39 11.25 0.26
C ASP A 16 -14.36 12.78 0.14
N ALA A 17 -15.21 13.29 -0.70
CA ALA A 17 -15.29 14.73 -0.95
C ALA A 17 -15.69 15.50 0.31
N GLY A 18 -16.59 14.94 1.12
CA GLY A 18 -17.05 15.59 2.34
C GLY A 18 -15.96 15.72 3.39
N ALA A 19 -15.02 14.79 3.43
CA ALA A 19 -13.88 14.81 4.34
C ALA A 19 -12.63 15.43 3.70
N GLY A 20 -12.68 15.83 2.44
CA GLY A 20 -11.52 16.38 1.74
C GLY A 20 -10.43 15.34 1.53
N VAL A 21 -10.80 14.11 1.20
CA VAL A 21 -9.86 13.00 1.01
C VAL A 21 -9.84 12.57 -0.44
N ARG A 22 -8.64 12.52 -1.01
CA ARG A 22 -8.35 12.00 -2.34
C ARG A 22 -7.79 10.59 -2.22
N HIS A 23 -8.12 9.73 -3.17
CA HIS A 23 -7.55 8.40 -3.26
C HIS A 23 -6.37 8.39 -4.24
N VAL A 24 -5.18 8.11 -3.73
CA VAL A 24 -3.98 7.91 -4.54
C VAL A 24 -3.62 6.43 -4.47
N PHE A 25 -3.31 5.82 -5.59
CA PHE A 25 -3.10 4.37 -5.58
C PHE A 25 -2.03 3.91 -6.57
N VAL A 26 -1.47 2.75 -6.26
CA VAL A 26 -0.63 1.95 -7.17
C VAL A 26 -1.29 0.59 -7.28
N ARG A 27 -1.64 0.21 -8.50
CA ARG A 27 -2.40 -1.02 -8.79
C ARG A 27 -1.50 -2.09 -9.39
N ASP A 28 -1.51 -3.27 -8.76
CA ASP A 28 -0.89 -4.48 -9.30
C ASP A 28 0.61 -4.33 -9.62
N LEU A 29 1.35 -3.68 -8.75
CA LEU A 29 2.80 -3.60 -8.86
C LEU A 29 3.38 -5.00 -8.63
N GLU A 30 4.03 -5.56 -9.63
CA GLU A 30 4.68 -6.85 -9.52
C GLU A 30 6.17 -6.66 -9.29
N VAL A 31 6.68 -7.26 -8.22
CA VAL A 31 8.11 -7.24 -7.89
C VAL A 31 8.57 -8.68 -7.63
N THR A 32 9.87 -8.90 -7.75
CA THR A 32 10.48 -10.18 -7.42
C THR A 32 11.32 -9.99 -6.17
N CYS A 33 11.07 -10.80 -5.15
CA CYS A 33 11.82 -10.70 -3.89
C CYS A 33 11.96 -12.05 -3.21
N VAL A 34 12.97 -12.17 -2.35
CA VAL A 34 13.16 -13.37 -1.52
C VAL A 34 12.33 -13.17 -0.25
N ILE A 35 11.23 -13.90 -0.16
CA ILE A 35 10.26 -13.74 0.93
C ILE A 35 9.74 -15.12 1.36
N GLY A 36 9.63 -15.32 2.67
CA GLY A 36 9.08 -16.53 3.25
C GLY A 36 9.95 -17.11 4.35
N VAL A 37 9.33 -17.93 5.21
CA VAL A 37 9.98 -18.59 6.35
C VAL A 37 10.40 -20.01 6.04
N HIS A 38 9.79 -20.64 5.04
CA HIS A 38 10.06 -22.03 4.68
C HIS A 38 11.38 -22.16 3.90
N ALA A 39 12.06 -23.28 4.07
CA ALA A 39 13.36 -23.49 3.43
C ALA A 39 13.32 -23.34 1.91
N HIS A 40 12.26 -23.83 1.27
CA HIS A 40 12.13 -23.73 -0.19
C HIS A 40 11.92 -22.28 -0.66
N GLU A 41 11.32 -21.42 0.17
CA GLU A 41 11.12 -20.02 -0.13
C GLU A 41 12.42 -19.19 -0.03
N LYS A 42 13.37 -19.67 0.76
CA LYS A 42 14.66 -18.98 0.94
C LYS A 42 15.65 -19.25 -0.20
N ARG A 43 15.34 -20.18 -1.08
CA ARG A 43 16.27 -20.61 -2.15
C ARG A 43 16.26 -19.69 -3.36
N GLY A 44 15.25 -18.87 -3.52
CA GLY A 44 15.16 -18.00 -4.67
C GLY A 44 14.04 -16.99 -4.56
N PRO A 45 14.02 -16.05 -5.51
CA PRO A 45 13.02 -14.99 -5.51
C PRO A 45 11.65 -15.52 -5.92
N GLN A 46 10.62 -14.90 -5.39
CA GLN A 46 9.23 -15.14 -5.74
C GLN A 46 8.62 -13.87 -6.32
N ARG A 47 7.61 -14.04 -7.17
CA ARG A 47 6.82 -12.91 -7.65
C ARG A 47 5.83 -12.51 -6.58
N VAL A 48 5.77 -11.23 -6.32
CA VAL A 48 4.88 -10.62 -5.34
C VAL A 48 4.12 -9.49 -6.01
N ARG A 49 2.80 -9.46 -5.82
CA ARG A 49 1.97 -8.36 -6.30
C ARG A 49 1.60 -7.47 -5.13
N ILE A 50 1.76 -6.16 -5.35
CA ILE A 50 1.52 -5.17 -4.32
C ILE A 50 0.49 -4.17 -4.82
N ASN A 51 -0.51 -3.91 -4.00
CA ASN A 51 -1.48 -2.84 -4.20
C ASN A 51 -1.42 -1.90 -3.01
N VAL A 52 -1.38 -0.62 -3.31
CA VAL A 52 -1.33 0.44 -2.30
C VAL A 52 -2.45 1.42 -2.57
N ASP A 53 -3.25 1.69 -1.56
CA ASP A 53 -4.35 2.65 -1.62
C ASP A 53 -4.17 3.65 -0.47
N LEU A 54 -4.02 4.92 -0.81
CA LEU A 54 -3.81 5.99 0.16
C LEU A 54 -5.01 6.92 0.22
N GLY A 55 -5.47 7.19 1.44
CA GLY A 55 -6.34 8.33 1.70
C GLY A 55 -5.47 9.55 1.94
N VAL A 56 -5.56 10.53 1.07
CA VAL A 56 -4.70 11.72 1.11
C VAL A 56 -5.56 12.95 1.32
N LEU A 57 -5.18 13.77 2.30
CA LEU A 57 -5.87 15.03 2.56
C LEU A 57 -5.60 16.00 1.42
N GLU A 58 -6.65 16.59 0.88
CA GLU A 58 -6.53 17.48 -0.28
C GLU A 58 -5.97 18.86 0.10
N GLY A 59 -6.08 19.23 1.36
CA GLY A 59 -5.66 20.54 1.82
C GLY A 59 -6.59 21.67 1.33
N THR A 60 -6.29 22.89 1.76
CA THR A 60 -7.07 24.07 1.42
C THR A 60 -6.50 24.84 0.23
N ALA A 61 -5.20 24.65 -0.06
CA ALA A 61 -4.53 25.30 -1.17
C ALA A 61 -4.58 24.42 -2.41
N ALA A 62 -4.66 25.03 -3.59
CA ALA A 62 -4.55 24.35 -4.86
C ALA A 62 -3.16 23.73 -5.00
N HIS A 63 -3.07 22.58 -5.69
CA HIS A 63 -1.77 21.94 -5.92
C HIS A 63 -0.91 22.66 -6.97
N ASP A 64 -1.49 23.57 -7.75
CA ASP A 64 -0.82 24.41 -8.74
C ASP A 64 -0.04 23.62 -9.82
N ASP A 65 -0.47 22.39 -10.06
CA ASP A 65 0.17 21.48 -11.03
C ASP A 65 1.65 21.25 -10.72
N ARG A 66 2.00 21.20 -9.42
CA ARG A 66 3.37 21.00 -8.95
C ARG A 66 3.47 19.71 -8.16
N LEU A 67 4.48 18.90 -8.50
CA LEU A 67 4.67 17.58 -7.88
C LEU A 67 4.90 17.66 -6.37
N GLU A 68 5.58 18.70 -5.91
CA GLU A 68 5.85 18.89 -4.48
C GLU A 68 4.60 19.13 -3.64
N ASN A 69 3.49 19.47 -4.29
CA ASN A 69 2.22 19.76 -3.61
C ASN A 69 1.30 18.55 -3.53
N VAL A 70 1.71 17.40 -4.02
CA VAL A 70 0.92 16.17 -4.04
C VAL A 70 1.76 14.97 -3.57
N VAL A 71 1.08 13.89 -3.21
CA VAL A 71 1.77 12.62 -2.92
C VAL A 71 2.25 12.00 -4.23
N CYS A 72 3.56 11.75 -4.32
CA CYS A 72 4.17 11.19 -5.51
C CYS A 72 4.15 9.66 -5.46
N TYR A 73 3.31 9.02 -6.29
CA TYR A 73 3.24 7.56 -6.36
C TYR A 73 4.52 6.94 -6.94
N GLU A 74 5.27 7.67 -7.76
CA GLU A 74 6.56 7.20 -8.26
C GLU A 74 7.58 7.06 -7.12
N ASP A 75 7.59 7.98 -6.17
CA ASP A 75 8.43 7.90 -4.98
C ASP A 75 8.08 6.66 -4.15
N ILE A 76 6.79 6.38 -3.99
CA ILE A 76 6.31 5.19 -3.29
C ILE A 76 6.83 3.91 -3.97
N VAL A 77 6.67 3.82 -5.27
CA VAL A 77 7.14 2.64 -6.04
C VAL A 77 8.65 2.47 -5.92
N THR A 78 9.40 3.55 -6.01
CA THR A 78 10.86 3.53 -5.85
C THR A 78 11.27 3.01 -4.49
N ARG A 79 10.59 3.47 -3.43
CA ARG A 79 10.87 3.01 -2.06
C ARG A 79 10.47 1.56 -1.83
N ILE A 80 9.36 1.11 -2.41
CA ILE A 80 8.96 -0.30 -2.35
C ILE A 80 10.04 -1.18 -2.99
N ARG A 81 10.52 -0.79 -4.17
CA ARG A 81 11.59 -1.52 -4.85
C ARG A 81 12.87 -1.58 -4.03
N ALA A 82 13.18 -0.51 -3.32
CA ALA A 82 14.34 -0.48 -2.43
C ALA A 82 14.19 -1.46 -1.25
N ILE A 83 13.00 -1.55 -0.65
CA ILE A 83 12.72 -2.51 0.42
C ILE A 83 12.94 -3.94 -0.04
N VAL A 84 12.36 -4.31 -1.19
CA VAL A 84 12.45 -5.69 -1.68
C VAL A 84 13.86 -6.05 -2.17
N ALA A 85 14.65 -5.07 -2.56
CA ALA A 85 16.04 -5.27 -2.98
C ALA A 85 17.01 -5.40 -1.81
N ASP A 86 16.61 -5.02 -0.60
CA ASP A 86 17.49 -4.96 0.58
C ASP A 86 17.75 -6.33 1.22
N GLY A 87 17.15 -7.40 0.72
CA GLY A 87 17.41 -8.75 1.20
C GLY A 87 16.17 -9.55 1.50
N HIS A 88 16.35 -10.64 2.25
CA HIS A 88 15.29 -11.58 2.58
C HIS A 88 14.31 -11.01 3.60
N ILE A 89 13.02 -11.21 3.35
CA ILE A 89 11.93 -10.86 4.26
C ILE A 89 11.22 -12.14 4.67
N ASN A 90 11.02 -12.36 5.96
CA ASN A 90 10.37 -13.58 6.44
C ASN A 90 8.87 -13.63 6.13
N LEU A 91 8.16 -12.54 6.41
CA LEU A 91 6.69 -12.52 6.37
C LEU A 91 6.17 -11.45 5.41
N VAL A 92 5.10 -11.77 4.69
CA VAL A 92 4.38 -10.77 3.89
C VAL A 92 3.82 -9.65 4.77
N GLU A 93 3.46 -9.96 6.00
CA GLU A 93 3.02 -8.98 6.99
C GLU A 93 4.09 -7.92 7.25
N THR A 94 5.35 -8.34 7.35
CA THR A 94 6.49 -7.42 7.53
C THR A 94 6.62 -6.48 6.33
N LEU A 95 6.52 -7.02 5.13
CA LEU A 95 6.58 -6.21 3.91
C LEU A 95 5.43 -5.21 3.86
N ALA A 96 4.21 -5.67 4.15
CA ALA A 96 3.04 -4.80 4.16
C ALA A 96 3.18 -3.66 5.17
N GLU A 97 3.66 -3.94 6.38
CA GLU A 97 3.89 -2.91 7.40
C GLU A 97 4.96 -1.89 6.98
N ARG A 98 6.05 -2.34 6.39
CA ARG A 98 7.11 -1.45 5.90
C ARG A 98 6.58 -0.52 4.81
N ILE A 99 5.78 -1.04 3.90
CA ILE A 99 5.17 -0.24 2.83
C ILE A 99 4.21 0.79 3.42
N ALA A 100 3.36 0.39 4.35
CA ALA A 100 2.44 1.31 5.02
C ALA A 100 3.20 2.43 5.73
N ASP A 101 4.29 2.11 6.40
CA ASP A 101 5.12 3.10 7.11
C ASP A 101 5.68 4.15 6.16
N ILE A 102 6.21 3.74 5.00
CA ILE A 102 6.73 4.71 4.02
C ILE A 102 5.62 5.61 3.49
N CYS A 103 4.46 5.03 3.21
CA CYS A 103 3.33 5.80 2.69
C CYS A 103 2.86 6.87 3.67
N LEU A 104 2.84 6.52 4.95
CA LEU A 104 2.35 7.41 6.00
C LEU A 104 3.36 8.46 6.46
N GLN A 105 4.59 8.43 5.92
CA GLN A 105 5.58 9.49 6.18
C GLN A 105 5.20 10.81 5.53
N HIS A 106 4.43 10.78 4.45
CA HIS A 106 4.01 12.01 3.79
C HIS A 106 2.99 12.75 4.68
N PRO A 107 3.14 14.06 4.88
CA PRO A 107 2.27 14.83 5.78
C PRO A 107 0.79 14.80 5.41
N LEU A 108 0.46 14.66 4.14
CA LEU A 108 -0.92 14.61 3.66
C LEU A 108 -1.52 13.20 3.66
N ALA A 109 -0.71 12.17 3.88
CA ALA A 109 -1.19 10.80 3.93
C ALA A 109 -1.93 10.56 5.25
N HIS A 110 -3.22 10.25 5.14
CA HIS A 110 -4.12 10.03 6.27
C HIS A 110 -4.26 8.54 6.58
N SER A 111 -4.35 7.72 5.54
CA SER A 111 -4.48 6.27 5.67
C SER A 111 -3.73 5.56 4.55
N ALA A 112 -3.31 4.33 4.84
CA ALA A 112 -2.69 3.47 3.85
C ALA A 112 -3.29 2.07 3.97
N ARG A 113 -3.80 1.56 2.85
CA ARG A 113 -4.21 0.16 2.71
C ARG A 113 -3.20 -0.51 1.80
N VAL A 114 -2.58 -1.57 2.28
CA VAL A 114 -1.52 -2.28 1.57
C VAL A 114 -1.90 -3.74 1.46
N ARG A 115 -1.92 -4.24 0.22
CA ARG A 115 -2.19 -5.63 -0.09
C ARG A 115 -0.94 -6.25 -0.70
N VAL A 116 -0.46 -7.33 -0.10
CA VAL A 116 0.74 -8.05 -0.57
C VAL A 116 0.36 -9.50 -0.85
N GLU A 117 0.58 -9.96 -2.06
CA GLU A 117 0.23 -11.29 -2.52
C GLU A 117 1.44 -12.02 -3.08
N LYS A 118 1.67 -13.25 -2.62
CA LYS A 118 2.61 -14.17 -3.27
C LYS A 118 1.88 -14.87 -4.41
N LEU A 119 2.45 -14.86 -5.59
CA LEU A 119 1.80 -15.39 -6.80
C LEU A 119 2.13 -16.85 -7.08
N ASP A 120 3.20 -17.37 -6.51
CA ASP A 120 3.75 -18.67 -6.88
C ASP A 120 3.78 -19.70 -5.73
N VAL A 121 3.03 -19.43 -4.66
CA VAL A 121 3.05 -20.29 -3.46
C VAL A 121 2.33 -21.61 -3.68
N PHE A 122 1.15 -21.55 -4.33
CA PHE A 122 0.32 -22.73 -4.57
C PHE A 122 -0.03 -22.83 -6.05
N GLU A 123 0.01 -24.04 -6.58
CA GLU A 123 -0.40 -24.31 -7.96
C GLU A 123 -1.90 -24.12 -8.17
N ASP A 124 -2.70 -24.43 -7.14
CA ASP A 124 -4.15 -24.41 -7.21
C ASP A 124 -4.78 -23.17 -6.55
N ALA A 125 -4.00 -22.16 -6.21
CA ALA A 125 -4.49 -20.87 -5.75
C ALA A 125 -3.91 -19.76 -6.63
N TYR A 126 -4.73 -18.77 -6.95
CA TYR A 126 -4.29 -17.61 -7.72
C TYR A 126 -3.18 -16.85 -6.99
N SER A 127 -3.37 -16.63 -5.71
CA SER A 127 -2.39 -15.97 -4.85
C SER A 127 -2.70 -16.28 -3.39
N ALA A 128 -1.77 -15.93 -2.52
CA ALA A 128 -1.97 -15.94 -1.07
C ALA A 128 -1.22 -14.75 -0.48
N GLY A 129 -1.83 -14.09 0.48
CA GLY A 129 -1.22 -12.89 1.04
C GLY A 129 -2.01 -12.26 2.16
N VAL A 130 -1.72 -10.99 2.41
CA VAL A 130 -2.35 -10.20 3.47
C VAL A 130 -2.77 -8.84 2.94
N GLU A 131 -3.75 -8.26 3.59
CA GLU A 131 -4.11 -6.86 3.41
C GLU A 131 -4.19 -6.22 4.78
N ILE A 132 -3.57 -5.06 4.93
CA ILE A 132 -3.62 -4.29 6.17
C ILE A 132 -4.10 -2.87 5.87
N GLU A 133 -4.64 -2.23 6.90
CA GLU A 133 -4.95 -0.80 6.85
C GLU A 133 -4.32 -0.12 8.07
N ARG A 134 -3.68 1.02 7.84
CA ARG A 134 -3.06 1.81 8.91
C ARG A 134 -3.42 3.27 8.74
N PHE A 135 -3.57 3.96 9.85
CA PHE A 135 -3.82 5.39 9.87
C PHE A 135 -2.58 6.14 10.34
N ALA A 136 -2.42 7.36 9.85
CA ALA A 136 -1.36 8.23 10.33
C ALA A 136 -1.52 8.47 11.82
N VAL A 137 -0.42 8.33 12.57
CA VAL A 137 -0.43 8.63 14.00
C VAL A 137 -0.56 10.13 14.18
N SER A 138 -1.56 10.53 14.99
CA SER A 138 -1.72 11.93 15.38
C SER A 138 -0.46 12.41 16.09
N ARG A 139 0.29 13.31 15.44
CA ARG A 139 1.41 13.96 16.12
C ARG A 139 0.87 15.10 16.97
N PRO A 140 1.36 15.26 18.21
CA PRO A 140 1.00 16.43 19.00
C PRO A 140 1.35 17.68 18.20
N ARG A 141 0.39 18.60 18.06
CA ARG A 141 0.67 19.88 17.44
C ARG A 141 1.74 20.60 18.27
N PRO A 142 2.77 21.17 17.65
CA PRO A 142 3.68 22.01 18.41
C PRO A 142 2.89 23.11 19.08
N ARG A 143 3.08 23.26 20.36
CA ARG A 143 2.52 24.39 21.10
C ARG A 143 3.29 25.62 20.66
N GLY A 144 2.64 26.42 19.87
CA GLY A 144 3.25 27.65 19.42
C GLY A 144 2.47 28.81 19.90
#